data_f7d5a5a605d36374226b1c1356a27284
#
_entry.id   f7d5a5a605d36374226b1c1356a27284
#
_cell.length_a   1.000
_cell.length_b   1.000
_cell.length_c   1.000
_cell.angle_alpha   90.00
_cell.angle_beta   90.00
_cell.angle_gamma   90.00
#
_symmetry.space_group_name_H-M   'P 1'
#
loop_
_entity.id
_entity.type
_entity.pdbx_description
1 polymer ?
#
loop_
_entity_poly.entity_id
_entity_poly.type
_entity_poly.pdbx_seq_one_letter_code
_entity_poly.pdbx_strand_id
1 'polypeptide(L)'
;GGDGTFLAELLHAHPDLHGVLFDLPAGLAGAAGTLTAAGVADRCQVVPGDFFASVPGGADAYAMKQILHNWDDERAIAVLRNCREAMAPTARLVVLERVLPELVSVDDRQSEALLLDIQMLVVAGGGSAPSRSSAAFLMRRASRSRRSPSRSRHTATG
;
A
#
# COMPACT_ATOMS: atom_id res chain seq x y z
N GLY A 1 -1.90 6.38 4.03
CA GLY A 1 -2.13 7.26 5.14
C GLY A 1 -2.50 8.67 4.73
N GLY A 2 -1.52 9.53 4.61
CA GLY A 2 -1.73 10.94 4.36
C GLY A 2 -2.52 11.63 5.48
N ASP A 3 -3.30 12.64 5.13
CA ASP A 3 -4.16 13.38 6.06
C ASP A 3 -5.37 12.59 6.58
N GLY A 4 -5.54 11.34 6.15
CA GLY A 4 -6.62 10.47 6.60
C GLY A 4 -7.94 10.62 5.86
N THR A 5 -8.06 11.47 4.85
CA THR A 5 -9.31 11.69 4.11
C THR A 5 -9.97 10.40 3.65
N PHE A 6 -9.21 9.49 2.99
CA PHE A 6 -9.74 8.21 2.52
C PHE A 6 -10.26 7.32 3.66
N LEU A 7 -9.51 7.25 4.77
CA LEU A 7 -9.92 6.46 5.93
C LEU A 7 -11.13 7.08 6.63
N ALA A 8 -11.19 8.40 6.72
CA ALA A 8 -12.32 9.12 7.30
C ALA A 8 -13.62 8.83 6.54
N GLU A 9 -13.60 8.88 5.21
CA GLU A 9 -14.75 8.52 4.37
C GLU A 9 -15.19 7.06 4.59
N LEU A 10 -14.24 6.14 4.68
CA LEU A 10 -14.52 4.72 4.92
C LEU A 10 -15.15 4.50 6.30
N LEU A 11 -14.60 5.11 7.35
CA LEU A 11 -15.13 5.00 8.71
C LEU A 11 -16.49 5.69 8.86
N HIS A 12 -16.73 6.78 8.13
CA HIS A 12 -18.02 7.46 8.11
C HIS A 12 -19.09 6.58 7.47
N ALA A 13 -18.76 5.92 6.35
CA ALA A 13 -19.68 5.02 5.65
C ALA A 13 -19.96 3.71 6.41
N HIS A 14 -19.06 3.30 7.32
CA HIS A 14 -19.12 2.03 8.04
C HIS A 14 -18.91 2.26 9.54
N PRO A 15 -19.98 2.49 10.32
CA PRO A 15 -19.91 2.86 11.76
C PRO A 15 -19.22 1.81 12.65
N ASP A 16 -19.27 0.54 12.27
CA ASP A 16 -18.71 -0.58 13.05
C ASP A 16 -17.19 -0.75 12.82
N LEU A 17 -16.62 -0.04 11.86
CA LEU A 17 -15.19 -0.15 11.59
C LEU A 17 -14.37 0.74 12.53
N HIS A 18 -13.20 0.25 12.89
CA HIS A 18 -12.11 0.99 13.51
C HIS A 18 -10.93 1.06 12.55
N GLY A 19 -10.19 2.15 12.56
CA GLY A 19 -9.10 2.38 11.64
C GLY A 19 -7.76 2.64 12.32
N VAL A 20 -6.69 2.28 11.62
CA VAL A 20 -5.32 2.72 11.93
C VAL A 20 -4.82 3.52 10.74
N LEU A 21 -4.61 4.81 10.95
CA LEU A 21 -3.98 5.69 9.98
C LEU A 21 -2.47 5.66 10.19
N PHE A 22 -1.75 5.14 9.21
CA PHE A 22 -0.30 4.94 9.27
C PHE A 22 0.39 5.67 8.14
N ASP A 23 1.32 6.54 8.47
CA ASP A 23 2.17 7.27 7.51
C ASP A 23 3.37 7.89 8.24
N LEU A 24 4.28 8.51 7.49
CA LEU A 24 5.33 9.36 8.05
C LEU A 24 4.72 10.54 8.82
N PRO A 25 5.40 11.07 9.85
CA PRO A 25 4.90 12.20 10.64
C PRO A 25 4.47 13.41 9.79
N ALA A 26 5.22 13.70 8.73
CA ALA A 26 4.88 14.79 7.79
C ALA A 26 3.58 14.54 7.03
N GLY A 27 3.31 13.29 6.64
CA GLY A 27 2.06 12.91 5.98
C GLY A 27 0.85 13.01 6.90
N LEU A 28 1.05 12.79 8.20
CA LEU A 28 -0.01 12.81 9.22
C LEU A 28 -0.34 14.22 9.76
N ALA A 29 0.33 15.27 9.31
CA ALA A 29 0.22 16.61 9.91
C ALA A 29 -1.22 17.17 9.93
N GLY A 30 -2.06 16.83 8.94
CA GLY A 30 -3.47 17.22 8.85
C GLY A 30 -4.46 16.22 9.46
N ALA A 31 -4.01 15.03 9.86
CA ALA A 31 -4.87 13.90 10.17
C ALA A 31 -5.87 14.17 11.31
N ALA A 32 -5.42 14.80 12.40
CA ALA A 32 -6.29 15.09 13.54
C ALA A 32 -7.47 16.00 13.14
N GLY A 33 -7.22 17.03 12.34
CA GLY A 33 -8.25 17.93 11.83
C GLY A 33 -9.26 17.22 10.92
N THR A 34 -8.76 16.44 9.98
CA THR A 34 -9.58 15.65 9.03
C THR A 34 -10.48 14.65 9.75
N LEU A 35 -9.92 13.85 10.66
CA LEU A 35 -10.67 12.83 11.40
C LEU A 35 -11.71 13.46 12.35
N THR A 36 -11.38 14.58 12.99
CA THR A 36 -12.32 15.31 13.85
C THR A 36 -13.45 15.91 13.04
N ALA A 37 -13.16 16.57 11.92
CA ALA A 37 -14.17 17.15 11.03
C ALA A 37 -15.13 16.10 10.47
N ALA A 38 -14.65 14.88 10.23
CA ALA A 38 -15.46 13.75 9.78
C ALA A 38 -16.21 13.03 10.91
N GLY A 39 -15.99 13.40 12.18
CA GLY A 39 -16.64 12.78 13.35
C GLY A 39 -16.23 11.32 13.59
N VAL A 40 -14.99 10.93 13.22
CA VAL A 40 -14.50 9.56 13.32
C VAL A 40 -13.20 9.42 14.12
N ALA A 41 -12.76 10.50 14.79
CA ALA A 41 -11.50 10.52 15.51
C ALA A 41 -11.43 9.51 16.66
N ASP A 42 -12.53 9.20 17.30
CA ASP A 42 -12.67 8.23 18.39
C ASP A 42 -12.50 6.77 17.93
N ARG A 43 -12.67 6.52 16.64
CA ARG A 43 -12.54 5.20 16.01
C ARG A 43 -11.29 5.05 15.15
N CYS A 44 -10.39 6.03 15.16
CA CYS A 44 -9.19 6.04 14.34
C CYS A 44 -7.94 6.29 15.18
N GLN A 45 -7.07 5.29 15.23
CA GLN A 45 -5.74 5.43 15.81
C GLN A 45 -4.78 6.01 14.77
N VAL A 46 -4.06 7.07 15.10
CA VAL A 46 -3.01 7.66 14.25
C VAL A 46 -1.66 7.15 14.73
N VAL A 47 -0.92 6.47 13.84
CA VAL A 47 0.36 5.83 14.12
C VAL A 47 1.40 6.37 13.15
N PRO A 48 2.40 7.13 13.61
CA PRO A 48 3.50 7.55 12.76
C PRO A 48 4.49 6.40 12.55
N GLY A 49 5.02 6.28 11.32
CA GLY A 49 6.05 5.29 11.00
C GLY A 49 6.37 5.25 9.51
N ASP A 50 7.36 4.42 9.19
CA ASP A 50 7.84 4.21 7.82
C ASP A 50 7.49 2.79 7.37
N PHE A 51 6.71 2.65 6.31
CA PHE A 51 6.34 1.34 5.76
C PHE A 51 7.52 0.58 5.14
N PHE A 52 8.65 1.24 4.90
CA PHE A 52 9.88 0.54 4.54
C PHE A 52 10.55 -0.14 5.74
N ALA A 53 10.34 0.36 6.94
CA ALA A 53 10.84 -0.26 8.15
C ALA A 53 9.88 -1.35 8.66
N SER A 54 8.62 -1.00 8.86
CA SER A 54 7.59 -1.93 9.33
C SER A 54 6.19 -1.36 9.11
N VAL A 55 5.18 -2.22 9.22
CA VAL A 55 3.76 -1.85 9.16
C VAL A 55 3.07 -2.34 10.45
N PRO A 56 2.17 -1.55 11.07
CA PRO A 56 1.42 -1.99 12.23
C PRO A 56 0.66 -3.28 11.97
N GLY A 57 0.73 -4.23 12.91
CA GLY A 57 0.00 -5.49 12.85
C GLY A 57 -1.39 -5.42 13.47
N GLY A 58 -2.13 -6.54 13.40
CA GLY A 58 -3.38 -6.72 14.15
C GLY A 58 -4.64 -6.24 13.44
N ALA A 59 -4.57 -5.78 12.19
CA ALA A 59 -5.74 -5.42 11.41
C ALA A 59 -6.25 -6.59 10.55
N ASP A 60 -7.56 -6.65 10.35
CA ASP A 60 -8.21 -7.63 9.47
C ASP A 60 -8.09 -7.25 7.99
N ALA A 61 -7.92 -5.96 7.71
CA ALA A 61 -7.70 -5.45 6.37
C ALA A 61 -6.65 -4.33 6.35
N TYR A 62 -5.85 -4.35 5.30
CA TYR A 62 -4.85 -3.33 5.01
C TYR A 62 -5.23 -2.68 3.68
N ALA A 63 -5.25 -1.36 3.62
CA ALA A 63 -5.54 -0.62 2.41
C ALA A 63 -4.38 0.32 2.06
N MET A 64 -3.97 0.30 0.80
CA MET A 64 -3.06 1.31 0.25
C MET A 64 -3.66 1.88 -1.03
N LYS A 65 -3.73 3.21 -1.08
CA LYS A 65 -4.28 3.95 -2.21
C LYS A 65 -3.19 4.84 -2.80
N GLN A 66 -2.88 4.62 -4.07
CA GLN A 66 -1.88 5.41 -4.81
C GLN A 66 -0.52 5.47 -4.10
N ILE A 67 0.02 4.31 -3.74
CA ILE A 67 1.30 4.17 -3.04
C ILE A 67 2.35 3.52 -3.93
N LEU A 68 2.02 2.37 -4.54
CA LEU A 68 3.03 1.56 -5.24
C LEU A 68 3.58 2.23 -6.48
N HIS A 69 2.79 3.05 -7.17
CA HIS A 69 3.23 3.78 -8.36
C HIS A 69 4.33 4.83 -8.09
N ASN A 70 4.54 5.22 -6.82
CA ASN A 70 5.62 6.15 -6.46
C ASN A 70 7.00 5.47 -6.39
N TRP A 71 7.07 4.14 -6.50
CA TRP A 71 8.25 3.36 -6.20
C TRP A 71 8.59 2.41 -7.33
N ASP A 72 9.89 2.17 -7.51
CA ASP A 72 10.38 1.09 -8.36
C ASP A 72 9.98 -0.29 -7.83
N ASP A 73 10.16 -1.32 -8.64
CA ASP A 73 9.77 -2.70 -8.31
C ASP A 73 10.40 -3.21 -7.01
N GLU A 74 11.65 -2.87 -6.72
CA GLU A 74 12.35 -3.36 -5.53
C GLU A 74 11.74 -2.76 -4.27
N ARG A 75 11.48 -1.45 -4.28
CA ARG A 75 10.84 -0.73 -3.18
C ARG A 75 9.38 -1.14 -3.01
N ALA A 76 8.62 -1.25 -4.09
CA ALA A 76 7.24 -1.73 -4.05
C ALA A 76 7.16 -3.14 -3.44
N ILE A 77 8.06 -4.05 -3.81
CA ILE A 77 8.16 -5.39 -3.23
C ILE A 77 8.52 -5.32 -1.73
N ALA A 78 9.39 -4.41 -1.31
CA ALA A 78 9.74 -4.25 0.10
C ALA A 78 8.51 -3.84 0.93
N VAL A 79 7.73 -2.86 0.47
CA VAL A 79 6.47 -2.44 1.12
C VAL A 79 5.49 -3.61 1.23
N LEU A 80 5.28 -4.35 0.13
CA LEU A 80 4.37 -5.51 0.11
C LEU A 80 4.82 -6.63 1.06
N ARG A 81 6.13 -6.83 1.23
CA ARG A 81 6.68 -7.78 2.21
C ARG A 81 6.37 -7.35 3.63
N ASN A 82 6.63 -6.08 3.98
CA ASN A 82 6.35 -5.55 5.30
C ASN A 82 4.86 -5.64 5.64
N CYS A 83 3.98 -5.32 4.68
CA CYS A 83 2.54 -5.54 4.84
C CYS A 83 2.24 -7.03 5.09
N ARG A 84 2.81 -7.94 4.29
CA ARG A 84 2.59 -9.38 4.47
C ARG A 84 3.09 -9.90 5.81
N GLU A 85 4.16 -9.32 6.35
CA GLU A 85 4.72 -9.67 7.66
C GLU A 85 3.83 -9.24 8.82
N ALA A 86 3.21 -8.06 8.69
CA ALA A 86 2.27 -7.53 9.67
C ALA A 86 0.90 -8.24 9.66
N MET A 87 0.50 -8.79 8.52
CA MET A 87 -0.82 -9.38 8.30
C MET A 87 -0.98 -10.76 8.92
N ALA A 88 -2.07 -10.97 9.65
CA ALA A 88 -2.54 -12.31 9.99
C ALA A 88 -2.85 -13.15 8.72
N PRO A 89 -2.87 -14.49 8.78
CA PRO A 89 -3.15 -15.35 7.62
C PRO A 89 -4.50 -15.06 6.96
N THR A 90 -5.49 -14.62 7.74
CA THR A 90 -6.85 -14.30 7.28
C THR A 90 -7.02 -12.85 6.83
N ALA A 91 -6.07 -11.98 7.14
CA ALA A 91 -6.14 -10.56 6.78
C ALA A 91 -6.05 -10.35 5.27
N ARG A 92 -6.67 -9.28 4.80
CA ARG A 92 -6.74 -8.92 3.38
C ARG A 92 -5.92 -7.67 3.10
N LEU A 93 -5.26 -7.64 1.95
CA LEU A 93 -4.61 -6.44 1.42
C LEU A 93 -5.42 -5.93 0.22
N VAL A 94 -5.85 -4.68 0.29
CA VAL A 94 -6.55 -3.97 -0.77
C VAL A 94 -5.60 -2.91 -1.34
N VAL A 95 -5.34 -2.98 -2.63
CA VAL A 95 -4.48 -2.03 -3.35
C VAL A 95 -5.34 -1.28 -4.36
N LEU A 96 -5.40 0.04 -4.21
CA LEU A 96 -6.15 0.94 -5.08
C LEU A 96 -5.15 1.79 -5.86
N GLU A 97 -4.95 1.41 -7.12
CA GLU A 97 -4.03 2.09 -8.03
C GLU A 97 -4.73 2.45 -9.34
N ARG A 98 -4.21 3.45 -10.01
CA ARG A 98 -4.63 3.74 -11.40
C ARG A 98 -3.98 2.70 -12.31
N VAL A 99 -4.77 2.14 -13.20
CA VAL A 99 -4.29 1.20 -14.22
C VAL A 99 -4.31 1.90 -15.55
N LEU A 100 -3.14 2.03 -16.17
CA LEU A 100 -3.05 2.52 -17.56
C LEU A 100 -3.45 1.39 -18.52
N PRO A 101 -4.20 1.70 -19.60
CA PRO A 101 -4.45 0.74 -20.65
C PRO A 101 -3.16 0.41 -21.41
N GLU A 102 -3.05 -0.80 -21.96
CA GLU A 102 -1.89 -1.23 -22.76
C GLU A 102 -1.69 -0.41 -24.04
N LEU A 103 -2.78 0.17 -24.57
CA LEU A 103 -2.76 1.07 -25.72
C LEU A 103 -3.31 2.43 -25.30
N VAL A 104 -2.50 3.45 -25.42
CA VAL A 104 -2.90 4.84 -25.17
C VAL A 104 -3.70 5.33 -26.37
N SER A 105 -5.01 5.60 -26.19
CA SER A 105 -5.81 6.35 -27.16
C SER A 105 -5.85 7.82 -26.75
N VAL A 106 -5.98 8.70 -27.76
CA VAL A 106 -6.04 10.16 -27.55
C VAL A 106 -7.44 10.57 -27.07
N ASP A 107 -7.90 9.98 -25.95
CA ASP A 107 -9.15 10.38 -25.32
C ASP A 107 -8.85 11.19 -24.05
N ASP A 108 -9.58 12.28 -23.82
CA ASP A 108 -9.31 13.28 -22.76
C ASP A 108 -9.14 12.68 -21.34
N ARG A 109 -9.86 11.61 -21.03
CA ARG A 109 -9.78 10.95 -19.72
C ARG A 109 -8.48 10.15 -19.48
N GLN A 110 -7.79 9.79 -20.56
CA GLN A 110 -6.53 9.04 -20.49
C GLN A 110 -5.33 9.99 -20.42
N SER A 111 -5.49 11.21 -20.91
CA SER A 111 -4.44 12.23 -20.91
C SER A 111 -4.02 12.64 -19.48
N GLU A 112 -4.97 12.75 -18.55
CA GLU A 112 -4.66 13.06 -17.14
C GLU A 112 -3.87 11.93 -16.46
N ALA A 113 -4.23 10.68 -16.73
CA ALA A 113 -3.53 9.52 -16.16
C ALA A 113 -2.10 9.43 -16.72
N LEU A 114 -1.91 9.71 -18.00
CA LEU A 114 -0.60 9.73 -18.65
C LEU A 114 0.29 10.87 -18.14
N LEU A 115 -0.28 12.08 -17.98
CA LEU A 115 0.45 13.22 -17.42
C LEU A 115 0.90 12.96 -15.99
N LEU A 116 0.05 12.33 -15.17
CA LEU A 116 0.40 11.96 -13.82
C LEU A 116 1.51 10.90 -13.80
N ASP A 117 1.49 9.93 -14.71
CA ASP A 117 2.52 8.91 -14.84
C ASP A 117 3.88 9.51 -15.19
N ILE A 118 3.90 10.42 -16.18
CA ILE A 118 5.11 11.18 -16.53
C ILE A 118 5.59 12.00 -15.34
N GLN A 119 4.69 12.64 -14.60
CA GLN A 119 5.04 13.41 -13.40
C GLN A 119 5.67 12.51 -12.33
N MET A 120 5.11 11.34 -12.09
CA MET A 120 5.65 10.38 -11.12
C MET A 120 7.02 9.84 -11.55
N LEU A 121 7.21 9.57 -12.83
CA LEU A 121 8.50 9.14 -13.37
C LEU A 121 9.60 10.21 -13.15
N VAL A 122 9.27 11.48 -13.36
CA VAL A 122 10.22 12.59 -13.26
C VAL A 122 10.50 12.97 -11.79
N VAL A 123 9.48 12.96 -10.93
CA VAL A 123 9.58 13.47 -9.55
C VAL A 123 9.96 12.37 -8.55
N ALA A 124 9.46 11.15 -8.72
CA ALA A 124 9.61 10.08 -7.74
C ALA A 124 10.44 8.89 -8.25
N GLY A 125 10.78 8.83 -9.55
CA GLY A 125 11.48 7.69 -10.16
C GLY A 125 10.60 6.43 -10.26
N GLY A 126 9.30 6.56 -9.99
CA GLY A 126 8.29 5.52 -10.15
C GLY A 126 7.42 5.76 -11.38
N GLY A 127 6.51 4.87 -11.66
CA GLY A 127 5.55 4.98 -12.76
C GLY A 127 4.26 4.25 -12.42
N SER A 128 3.19 4.55 -13.14
CA SER A 128 1.92 3.84 -12.97
C SER A 128 2.11 2.34 -13.25
N ALA A 129 1.54 1.50 -12.41
CA ALA A 129 1.60 0.07 -12.60
C ALA A 129 0.98 -0.29 -13.95
N PRO A 130 1.73 -0.88 -14.89
CA PRO A 130 1.17 -1.33 -16.14
C PRO A 130 0.24 -2.50 -15.86
N SER A 131 -1.02 -2.36 -16.14
CA SER A 131 -2.09 -3.36 -16.09
C SER A 131 -2.28 -4.16 -14.76
N ARG A 132 -3.44 -4.77 -14.59
CA ARG A 132 -3.77 -5.69 -13.47
C ARG A 132 -2.72 -6.81 -13.27
N SER A 133 -1.96 -7.13 -14.29
CA SER A 133 -0.89 -8.14 -14.25
C SER A 133 0.28 -7.76 -13.36
N SER A 134 0.67 -6.48 -13.27
CA SER A 134 1.88 -6.09 -12.55
C SER A 134 1.70 -6.05 -11.04
N ALA A 135 0.58 -5.55 -10.52
CA ALA A 135 0.30 -5.62 -9.08
C ALA A 135 0.18 -7.09 -8.63
N ALA A 136 -0.50 -7.94 -9.41
CA ALA A 136 -0.58 -9.37 -9.15
C ALA A 136 0.79 -10.08 -9.29
N PHE A 137 1.63 -9.65 -10.22
CA PHE A 137 2.99 -10.16 -10.40
C PHE A 137 3.89 -9.77 -9.21
N LEU A 138 3.87 -8.50 -8.79
CA LEU A 138 4.61 -8.00 -7.64
C LEU A 138 4.17 -8.71 -6.35
N MET A 139 2.88 -8.90 -6.13
CA MET A 139 2.35 -9.64 -4.98
C MET A 139 2.80 -11.11 -4.99
N ARG A 140 2.77 -11.79 -6.14
CA ARG A 140 3.27 -13.17 -6.28
C ARG A 140 4.78 -13.26 -6.02
N ARG A 141 5.55 -12.28 -6.46
CA ARG A 141 7.00 -12.23 -6.23
C ARG A 141 7.34 -11.99 -4.77
N ALA A 142 6.62 -11.07 -4.08
CA ALA A 142 6.74 -10.84 -2.65
C ALA A 142 6.42 -12.10 -1.82
N SER A 143 5.44 -12.92 -2.24
CA SER A 143 5.07 -14.16 -1.54
C SER A 143 6.03 -15.34 -1.77
N ARG A 144 6.68 -15.40 -2.93
CA ARG A 144 7.59 -16.52 -3.28
C ARG A 144 8.95 -16.46 -2.57
N SER A 145 9.44 -15.30 -2.19
CA SER A 145 10.78 -15.18 -1.59
C SER A 145 10.90 -15.82 -0.19
N ARG A 146 9.80 -16.24 0.44
CA ARG A 146 9.80 -16.97 1.71
C ARG A 146 9.95 -18.48 1.62
N ARG A 147 10.01 -19.07 0.39
CA ARG A 147 10.20 -20.50 0.20
C ARG A 147 11.64 -20.83 -0.19
N SER A 148 12.63 -20.39 0.58
CA SER A 148 13.94 -21.04 0.58
C SER A 148 13.86 -22.25 1.52
N PRO A 149 14.05 -23.49 1.01
CA PRO A 149 14.11 -24.64 1.90
C PRO A 149 15.37 -24.51 2.77
N SER A 150 15.20 -24.56 4.07
CA SER A 150 16.31 -24.81 4.99
C SER A 150 17.01 -26.09 4.53
N ARG A 151 18.25 -25.98 4.05
CA ARG A 151 19.11 -27.13 3.83
C ARG A 151 19.36 -27.79 5.19
N SER A 152 18.63 -28.83 5.49
CA SER A 152 18.99 -29.78 6.51
C SER A 152 20.35 -30.37 6.16
N ARG A 153 21.38 -29.96 6.91
CA ARG A 153 22.66 -30.64 6.90
C ARG A 153 22.43 -32.01 7.57
N HIS A 154 22.34 -33.04 6.79
CA HIS A 154 22.56 -34.40 7.27
C HIS A 154 24.06 -34.51 7.59
N THR A 155 24.40 -34.45 8.85
CA THR A 155 25.66 -35.01 9.35
C THR A 155 25.49 -36.53 9.40
N ALA A 156 26.01 -37.18 8.40
CA ALA A 156 26.27 -38.62 8.49
C ALA A 156 27.51 -38.82 9.38
N THR A 157 27.31 -39.38 10.52
CA THR A 157 28.38 -39.99 11.33
C THR A 157 28.35 -41.47 11.03
N GLY A 158 29.39 -41.96 10.36
CA GLY A 158 29.76 -43.34 10.29
C GLY A 158 30.78 -43.67 11.36
#